data_39d13ed70f31ff1b793e7becc096bfe4
#
_entry.id   39d13ed70f31ff1b793e7becc096bfe4
#
_cell.length_a   1.000
_cell.length_b   1.000
_cell.length_c   1.000
_cell.angle_alpha   90.00
_cell.angle_beta   90.00
_cell.angle_gamma   90.00
#
_symmetry.space_group_name_H-M   'P 1'
#
loop_
_entity.id
_entity.type
_entity.pdbx_description
1 polymer ?
#
loop_
_entity_poly.entity_id
_entity_poly.type
_entity_poly.pdbx_seq_one_letter_code
_entity_poly.pdbx_strand_id
1 'polypeptide(L)'
;LSGLLVLAVALPRLLPAGKVRAARGLPAVVALRGLTTGAFAAVEVIIPLMLREERGLSTFTAGLALTGGALTWSFGSWLQGREVFGRRTNLWGGTAAIALGILLTGTVTAEAVPVATAYLAWLVAGLGMGLVYPTLSVLTLELSAPGEQGANSSALQVGEMVFSVVAVAATGALFTALGGAYWTVFAVACALALIGLQAAARAYPA
;
A
#
# COMPACT_ATOMS: atom_id res chain seq x y z
N LEU A 1 21.23 0.97 10.88
CA LEU A 1 21.25 2.43 11.12
C LEU A 1 21.86 3.19 9.94
N SER A 2 23.00 2.73 9.35
CA SER A 2 23.64 3.38 8.20
C SER A 2 22.76 3.47 6.95
N GLY A 3 21.98 2.42 6.63
CA GLY A 3 21.07 2.41 5.49
C GLY A 3 19.92 3.42 5.60
N LEU A 4 19.37 3.60 6.81
CA LEU A 4 18.31 4.58 7.07
C LEU A 4 18.83 6.02 6.96
N LEU A 5 20.08 6.27 7.39
CA LEU A 5 20.73 7.56 7.22
C LEU A 5 21.01 7.90 5.74
N VAL A 6 21.52 6.94 4.98
CA VAL A 6 21.71 7.09 3.53
C VAL A 6 20.37 7.36 2.84
N LEU A 7 19.32 6.65 3.22
CA LEU A 7 17.98 6.83 2.67
C LEU A 7 17.39 8.21 3.02
N ALA A 8 17.53 8.66 4.27
CA ALA A 8 17.06 9.97 4.73
C ALA A 8 17.74 11.13 4.00
N VAL A 9 19.02 10.98 3.61
CA VAL A 9 19.78 11.97 2.85
C VAL A 9 19.50 11.89 1.34
N ALA A 10 19.28 10.68 0.81
CA ALA A 10 19.02 10.47 -0.61
C ALA A 10 17.56 10.77 -1.01
N LEU A 11 16.59 10.46 -0.14
CA LEU A 11 15.16 10.62 -0.41
C LEU A 11 14.77 12.04 -0.87
N PRO A 12 15.19 13.12 -0.18
CA PRO A 12 14.89 14.48 -0.61
C PRO A 12 15.53 14.87 -1.96
N ARG A 13 16.63 14.20 -2.35
CA ARG A 13 17.34 14.44 -3.61
C ARG A 13 16.76 13.65 -4.78
N LEU A 14 16.16 12.49 -4.50
CA LEU A 14 15.53 11.62 -5.50
C LEU A 14 14.09 12.04 -5.80
N LEU A 15 13.43 12.75 -4.87
CA LEU A 15 12.09 13.28 -5.06
C LEU A 15 12.16 14.74 -5.52
N PRO A 16 11.54 15.12 -6.65
CA PRO A 16 11.47 16.52 -7.09
C PRO A 16 10.94 17.45 -6.00
N ALA A 17 11.46 18.69 -5.99
CA ALA A 17 11.13 19.70 -4.98
C ALA A 17 9.60 19.86 -4.79
N GLY A 18 9.14 19.82 -3.52
CA GLY A 18 7.72 19.92 -3.16
C GLY A 18 6.99 18.58 -2.98
N LYS A 19 7.52 17.44 -3.43
CA LYS A 19 6.86 16.11 -3.32
C LYS A 19 6.84 15.58 -1.88
N VAL A 20 7.79 15.98 -1.03
CA VAL A 20 7.86 15.58 0.39
C VAL A 20 6.67 16.11 1.19
N ARG A 21 6.02 17.21 0.76
CA ARG A 21 4.88 17.82 1.47
C ARG A 21 3.52 17.37 0.93
N ALA A 22 3.46 16.38 0.03
CA ALA A 22 2.23 15.95 -0.65
C ALA A 22 1.37 17.15 -1.11
N ALA A 23 2.00 18.14 -1.73
CA ALA A 23 1.30 19.24 -2.35
C ALA A 23 0.28 18.70 -3.39
N ARG A 24 -0.79 19.45 -3.66
CA ARG A 24 -1.84 19.00 -4.60
C ARG A 24 -1.27 18.60 -5.97
N GLY A 25 -1.91 17.65 -6.63
CA GLY A 25 -1.52 17.15 -7.95
C GLY A 25 -0.46 16.06 -7.89
N LEU A 26 0.52 16.11 -8.77
CA LEU A 26 1.54 15.06 -8.95
C LEU A 26 2.31 14.67 -7.68
N PRO A 27 2.70 15.61 -6.77
CA PRO A 27 3.32 15.23 -5.50
C PRO A 27 2.42 14.36 -4.62
N ALA A 28 1.11 14.65 -4.58
CA ALA A 28 0.16 13.84 -3.83
C ALA A 28 -0.05 12.45 -4.47
N VAL A 29 -0.02 12.36 -5.80
CA VAL A 29 -0.09 11.09 -6.55
C VAL A 29 1.09 10.19 -6.17
N VAL A 30 2.32 10.73 -6.18
CA VAL A 30 3.52 9.98 -5.80
C VAL A 30 3.48 9.55 -4.33
N ALA A 31 3.04 10.46 -3.43
CA ALA A 31 2.91 10.14 -2.02
C ALA A 31 1.86 9.05 -1.76
N LEU A 32 0.68 9.16 -2.40
CA LEU A 32 -0.38 8.16 -2.28
C LEU A 32 0.08 6.80 -2.79
N ARG A 33 0.79 6.76 -3.93
CA ARG A 33 1.36 5.52 -4.47
C ARG A 33 2.28 4.85 -3.46
N GLY A 34 3.24 5.60 -2.94
CA GLY A 34 4.20 5.08 -1.96
C GLY A 34 3.54 4.61 -0.67
N LEU A 35 2.60 5.39 -0.12
CA LEU A 35 1.89 5.06 1.12
C LEU A 35 1.05 3.78 0.99
N THR A 36 0.28 3.65 -0.10
CA THR A 36 -0.58 2.47 -0.31
C THR A 36 0.24 1.22 -0.62
N THR A 37 1.25 1.30 -1.48
CA THR A 37 2.11 0.15 -1.79
C THR A 37 3.00 -0.24 -0.62
N GLY A 38 3.53 0.73 0.13
CA GLY A 38 4.32 0.45 1.34
C GLY A 38 3.49 -0.22 2.42
N ALA A 39 2.26 0.26 2.67
CA ALA A 39 1.34 -0.37 3.61
C ALA A 39 0.97 -1.79 3.20
N PHE A 40 0.64 -1.99 1.92
CA PHE A 40 0.28 -3.30 1.37
C PHE A 40 1.45 -4.27 1.45
N ALA A 41 2.64 -3.88 0.98
CA ALA A 41 3.83 -4.72 0.96
C ALA A 41 4.27 -5.17 2.38
N ALA A 42 4.20 -4.28 3.37
CA ALA A 42 4.52 -4.62 4.75
C ALA A 42 3.63 -5.74 5.30
N VAL A 43 2.34 -5.71 4.97
CA VAL A 43 1.36 -6.71 5.41
C VAL A 43 1.45 -7.99 4.57
N GLU A 44 1.66 -7.88 3.25
CA GLU A 44 1.80 -9.01 2.35
C GLU A 44 2.90 -9.98 2.80
N VAL A 45 4.04 -9.43 3.23
CA VAL A 45 5.17 -10.24 3.72
C VAL A 45 4.83 -10.96 5.03
N ILE A 46 4.04 -10.34 5.92
CA ILE A 46 3.81 -10.86 7.27
C ILE A 46 2.61 -11.82 7.37
N ILE A 47 1.62 -11.73 6.47
CA ILE A 47 0.39 -12.54 6.51
C ILE A 47 0.70 -14.04 6.56
N PRO A 48 1.52 -14.64 5.66
CA PRO A 48 1.76 -16.06 5.68
C PRO A 48 2.46 -16.51 6.96
N LEU A 49 3.37 -15.68 7.49
CA LEU A 49 4.09 -15.97 8.72
C LEU A 49 3.14 -15.98 9.91
N MET A 50 2.31 -14.94 10.05
CA MET A 50 1.29 -14.83 11.10
C MET A 50 0.32 -16.03 11.06
N LEU A 51 -0.20 -16.37 9.88
CA LEU A 51 -1.15 -17.47 9.73
C LEU A 51 -0.54 -18.83 10.08
N ARG A 52 0.75 -18.99 9.82
CA ARG A 52 1.48 -20.21 10.24
C ARG A 52 1.74 -20.26 11.73
N GLU A 53 2.29 -19.21 12.29
CA GLU A 53 2.79 -19.20 13.67
C GLU A 53 1.67 -19.01 14.68
N GLU A 54 0.74 -18.09 14.45
CA GLU A 54 -0.36 -17.79 15.38
C GLU A 54 -1.56 -18.74 15.20
N ARG A 55 -1.77 -19.25 13.98
CA ARG A 55 -2.99 -20.01 13.64
C ARG A 55 -2.72 -21.46 13.23
N GLY A 56 -1.46 -21.91 13.23
CA GLY A 56 -1.07 -23.30 12.94
C GLY A 56 -1.35 -23.77 11.50
N LEU A 57 -1.53 -22.84 10.54
CA LEU A 57 -1.83 -23.22 9.16
C LEU A 57 -0.60 -23.77 8.45
N SER A 58 -0.82 -24.66 7.48
CA SER A 58 0.24 -25.07 6.56
C SER A 58 0.74 -23.90 5.71
N THR A 59 1.97 -23.96 5.22
CA THR A 59 2.56 -22.95 4.32
C THR A 59 1.69 -22.75 3.07
N PHE A 60 1.14 -23.83 2.52
CA PHE A 60 0.25 -23.78 1.36
C PHE A 60 -1.02 -23.00 1.67
N THR A 61 -1.72 -23.37 2.74
CA THR A 61 -2.98 -22.70 3.13
C THR A 61 -2.73 -21.22 3.45
N ALA A 62 -1.69 -20.92 4.22
CA ALA A 62 -1.34 -19.52 4.52
C ALA A 62 -1.04 -18.69 3.25
N GLY A 63 -0.39 -19.29 2.25
CA GLY A 63 -0.11 -18.65 0.96
C GLY A 63 -1.34 -18.39 0.09
N LEU A 64 -2.44 -19.13 0.28
CA LEU A 64 -3.69 -18.91 -0.46
C LEU A 64 -4.28 -17.51 -0.23
N ALA A 65 -4.02 -16.90 0.92
CA ALA A 65 -4.45 -15.53 1.19
C ALA A 65 -3.84 -14.57 0.15
N LEU A 66 -2.54 -14.71 -0.16
CA LEU A 66 -1.84 -13.87 -1.15
C LEU A 66 -2.39 -14.11 -2.55
N THR A 67 -2.66 -15.36 -2.91
CA THR A 67 -3.27 -15.71 -4.20
C THR A 67 -4.63 -15.05 -4.36
N GLY A 68 -5.47 -15.09 -3.33
CA GLY A 68 -6.77 -14.42 -3.31
C GLY A 68 -6.63 -12.91 -3.51
N GLY A 69 -5.70 -12.27 -2.80
CA GLY A 69 -5.38 -10.85 -2.95
C GLY A 69 -4.95 -10.49 -4.38
N ALA A 70 -4.09 -11.31 -5.00
CA ALA A 70 -3.64 -11.09 -6.38
C ALA A 70 -4.79 -11.21 -7.40
N LEU A 71 -5.70 -12.16 -7.21
CA LEU A 71 -6.88 -12.32 -8.07
C LEU A 71 -7.81 -11.10 -7.97
N THR A 72 -8.08 -10.61 -6.76
CA THR A 72 -8.93 -9.43 -6.58
C THR A 72 -8.22 -8.14 -7.01
N TRP A 73 -6.89 -8.06 -6.91
CA TRP A 73 -6.11 -6.97 -7.52
C TRP A 73 -6.31 -6.94 -9.04
N SER A 74 -6.16 -8.09 -9.71
CA SER A 74 -6.37 -8.21 -11.15
C SER A 74 -7.80 -7.81 -11.54
N PHE A 75 -8.79 -8.26 -10.76
CA PHE A 75 -10.20 -7.90 -10.96
C PHE A 75 -10.45 -6.40 -10.76
N GLY A 76 -9.90 -5.78 -9.72
CA GLY A 76 -9.97 -4.34 -9.49
C GLY A 76 -9.34 -3.52 -10.61
N SER A 77 -8.18 -3.97 -11.13
CA SER A 77 -7.52 -3.35 -12.28
C SER A 77 -8.37 -3.45 -13.56
N TRP A 78 -9.06 -4.57 -13.74
CA TRP A 78 -10.01 -4.74 -14.85
C TRP A 78 -11.23 -3.82 -14.72
N LEU A 79 -11.80 -3.66 -13.52
CA LEU A 79 -12.89 -2.71 -13.26
C LEU A 79 -12.44 -1.26 -13.56
N GLN A 80 -11.22 -0.91 -13.15
CA GLN A 80 -10.64 0.41 -13.40
C GLN A 80 -10.45 0.64 -14.90
N GLY A 81 -9.92 -0.33 -15.64
CA GLY A 81 -9.73 -0.24 -17.09
C GLY A 81 -11.05 -0.17 -17.89
N ARG A 82 -12.15 -0.65 -17.30
CA ARG A 82 -13.51 -0.49 -17.84
C ARG A 82 -14.18 0.83 -17.44
N GLU A 83 -13.50 1.66 -16.66
CA GLU A 83 -14.02 2.93 -16.14
C GLU A 83 -15.35 2.79 -15.38
N VAL A 84 -15.58 1.63 -14.73
CA VAL A 84 -16.81 1.35 -13.99
C VAL A 84 -17.07 2.38 -12.90
N PHE A 85 -16.00 2.88 -12.29
CA PHE A 85 -16.05 3.92 -11.27
C PHE A 85 -15.24 5.15 -11.71
N GLY A 86 -15.68 6.33 -11.29
CA GLY A 86 -14.92 7.56 -11.49
C GLY A 86 -13.59 7.53 -10.74
N ARG A 87 -12.59 8.24 -11.24
CA ARG A 87 -11.22 8.28 -10.67
C ARG A 87 -11.18 8.63 -9.19
N ARG A 88 -11.99 9.59 -8.76
CA ARG A 88 -12.11 9.96 -7.35
C ARG A 88 -12.57 8.78 -6.50
N THR A 89 -13.56 8.04 -6.97
CA THR A 89 -14.06 6.83 -6.30
C THR A 89 -13.00 5.75 -6.24
N ASN A 90 -12.23 5.54 -7.32
CA ASN A 90 -11.13 4.59 -7.36
C ASN A 90 -10.04 4.93 -6.32
N LEU A 91 -9.66 6.21 -6.21
CA LEU A 91 -8.63 6.63 -5.25
C LEU A 91 -9.13 6.52 -3.80
N TRP A 92 -10.29 7.09 -3.49
CA TRP A 92 -10.82 7.09 -2.13
C TRP A 92 -11.31 5.71 -1.70
N GLY A 93 -12.16 5.09 -2.51
CA GLY A 93 -12.74 3.78 -2.23
C GLY A 93 -11.67 2.69 -2.20
N GLY A 94 -10.73 2.73 -3.14
CA GLY A 94 -9.63 1.79 -3.17
C GLY A 94 -8.67 1.95 -1.99
N THR A 95 -8.29 3.18 -1.63
CA THR A 95 -7.44 3.43 -0.44
C THR A 95 -8.17 3.03 0.86
N ALA A 96 -9.46 3.32 0.96
CA ALA A 96 -10.28 2.90 2.10
C ALA A 96 -10.39 1.36 2.18
N ALA A 97 -10.54 0.69 1.04
CA ALA A 97 -10.57 -0.78 0.98
C ALA A 97 -9.22 -1.39 1.42
N ILE A 98 -8.09 -0.79 1.03
CA ILE A 98 -6.75 -1.19 1.50
C ILE A 98 -6.67 -1.04 3.02
N ALA A 99 -7.02 0.12 3.56
CA ALA A 99 -6.97 0.38 5.01
C ALA A 99 -7.87 -0.58 5.79
N LEU A 100 -9.10 -0.81 5.32
CA LEU A 100 -10.06 -1.73 5.93
C LEU A 100 -9.55 -3.18 5.88
N GLY A 101 -9.04 -3.62 4.72
CA GLY A 101 -8.48 -4.96 4.57
C GLY A 101 -7.28 -5.20 5.50
N ILE A 102 -6.36 -4.24 5.61
CA ILE A 102 -5.23 -4.29 6.55
C ILE A 102 -5.73 -4.37 8.00
N LEU A 103 -6.66 -3.49 8.37
CA LEU A 103 -7.24 -3.46 9.72
C LEU A 103 -7.89 -4.79 10.10
N LEU A 104 -8.77 -5.30 9.25
CA LEU A 104 -9.48 -6.56 9.49
C LEU A 104 -8.53 -7.76 9.50
N THR A 105 -7.51 -7.80 8.63
CA THR A 105 -6.49 -8.84 8.67
C THR A 105 -5.73 -8.82 10.01
N GLY A 106 -5.42 -7.63 10.52
CA GLY A 106 -4.76 -7.47 11.82
C GLY A 106 -5.57 -7.98 13.00
N THR A 107 -6.91 -7.98 12.92
CA THR A 107 -7.76 -8.54 14.00
C THR A 107 -7.57 -10.04 14.19
N VAL A 108 -7.09 -10.75 13.17
CA VAL A 108 -6.86 -12.21 13.22
C VAL A 108 -5.68 -12.58 14.13
N THR A 109 -4.89 -11.63 14.61
CA THR A 109 -3.92 -11.88 15.69
C THR A 109 -4.63 -12.26 17.00
N ALA A 110 -5.89 -11.94 17.20
CA ALA A 110 -6.69 -12.41 18.32
C ALA A 110 -7.31 -13.78 18.01
N GLU A 111 -7.12 -14.77 18.87
CA GLU A 111 -7.58 -16.16 18.69
C GLU A 111 -9.09 -16.26 18.47
N ALA A 112 -9.87 -15.35 19.08
CA ALA A 112 -11.34 -15.31 18.96
C ALA A 112 -11.81 -14.97 17.54
N VAL A 113 -10.97 -14.39 16.69
CA VAL A 113 -11.35 -13.99 15.33
C VAL A 113 -11.11 -15.16 14.36
N PRO A 114 -12.13 -15.56 13.55
CA PRO A 114 -11.97 -16.65 12.61
C PRO A 114 -10.86 -16.36 11.55
N VAL A 115 -10.09 -17.38 11.20
CA VAL A 115 -9.04 -17.29 10.17
C VAL A 115 -9.59 -16.82 8.82
N ALA A 116 -10.83 -17.21 8.48
CA ALA A 116 -11.50 -16.77 7.26
C ALA A 116 -11.52 -15.24 7.10
N THR A 117 -11.51 -14.50 8.21
CA THR A 117 -11.44 -13.03 8.21
C THR A 117 -10.20 -12.52 7.51
N ALA A 118 -9.03 -13.16 7.70
CA ALA A 118 -7.79 -12.76 7.01
C ALA A 118 -7.92 -12.90 5.49
N TYR A 119 -8.49 -14.00 5.02
CA TYR A 119 -8.68 -14.22 3.58
C TYR A 119 -9.63 -13.19 2.98
N LEU A 120 -10.82 -13.02 3.58
CA LEU A 120 -11.81 -12.07 3.08
C LEU A 120 -11.28 -10.62 3.13
N ALA A 121 -10.61 -10.26 4.21
CA ALA A 121 -10.02 -8.95 4.37
C ALA A 121 -8.92 -8.69 3.32
N TRP A 122 -8.10 -9.69 3.03
CA TRP A 122 -7.04 -9.55 2.02
C TRP A 122 -7.57 -9.48 0.59
N LEU A 123 -8.72 -10.15 0.30
CA LEU A 123 -9.46 -9.93 -0.96
C LEU A 123 -9.89 -8.47 -1.11
N VAL A 124 -10.37 -7.85 -0.03
CA VAL A 124 -10.78 -6.42 -0.04
C VAL A 124 -9.58 -5.51 -0.25
N ALA A 125 -8.44 -5.78 0.40
CA ALA A 125 -7.21 -5.01 0.21
C ALA A 125 -6.69 -5.12 -1.23
N GLY A 126 -6.67 -6.33 -1.79
CA GLY A 126 -6.26 -6.57 -3.18
C GLY A 126 -7.14 -5.84 -4.19
N LEU A 127 -8.48 -5.89 -4.01
CA LEU A 127 -9.40 -5.11 -4.83
C LEU A 127 -9.07 -3.61 -4.77
N GLY A 128 -8.82 -3.09 -3.56
CA GLY A 128 -8.42 -1.70 -3.36
C GLY A 128 -7.16 -1.33 -4.13
N MET A 129 -6.12 -2.18 -4.08
CA MET A 129 -4.90 -2.00 -4.87
C MET A 129 -5.18 -1.97 -6.37
N GLY A 130 -6.03 -2.87 -6.86
CA GLY A 130 -6.42 -2.92 -8.27
C GLY A 130 -7.13 -1.65 -8.77
N LEU A 131 -7.87 -0.98 -7.92
CA LEU A 131 -8.51 0.30 -8.24
C LEU A 131 -7.53 1.47 -8.19
N VAL A 132 -6.70 1.55 -7.15
CA VAL A 132 -5.80 2.69 -6.90
C VAL A 132 -4.60 2.68 -7.85
N TYR A 133 -3.93 1.53 -7.98
CA TYR A 133 -2.63 1.42 -8.64
C TYR A 133 -2.63 1.92 -10.09
N PRO A 134 -3.50 1.44 -10.99
CA PRO A 134 -3.53 1.92 -12.36
C PRO A 134 -4.07 3.34 -12.47
N THR A 135 -5.01 3.75 -11.58
CA THR A 135 -5.53 5.12 -11.56
C THR A 135 -4.41 6.14 -11.30
N LEU A 136 -3.48 5.85 -10.37
CA LEU A 136 -2.34 6.72 -10.10
C LEU A 136 -1.37 6.79 -11.28
N SER A 137 -1.18 5.69 -12.01
CA SER A 137 -0.35 5.67 -13.22
C SER A 137 -0.92 6.59 -14.31
N VAL A 138 -2.24 6.51 -14.55
CA VAL A 138 -2.94 7.38 -15.51
C VAL A 138 -2.84 8.85 -15.08
N LEU A 139 -3.11 9.15 -13.80
CA LEU A 139 -3.01 10.53 -13.28
C LEU A 139 -1.58 11.08 -13.40
N THR A 140 -0.56 10.26 -13.23
CA THR A 140 0.83 10.70 -13.41
C THR A 140 1.07 11.18 -14.83
N LEU A 141 0.57 10.48 -15.83
CA LEU A 141 0.70 10.88 -17.24
C LEU A 141 -0.08 12.17 -17.54
N GLU A 142 -1.32 12.27 -17.04
CA GLU A 142 -2.19 13.43 -17.28
C GLU A 142 -1.72 14.72 -16.61
N LEU A 143 -1.15 14.61 -15.41
CA LEU A 143 -0.65 15.74 -14.66
C LEU A 143 0.78 16.14 -15.05
N SER A 144 1.42 15.39 -15.95
CA SER A 144 2.76 15.69 -16.44
C SER A 144 2.72 16.69 -17.59
N ALA A 145 3.66 17.64 -17.60
CA ALA A 145 3.85 18.50 -18.75
C ALA A 145 4.30 17.70 -20.00
N PRO A 146 4.03 18.21 -21.20
CA PRO A 146 4.52 17.57 -22.43
C PRO A 146 6.03 17.34 -22.37
N GLY A 147 6.46 16.09 -22.61
CA GLY A 147 7.87 15.69 -22.53
C GLY A 147 8.37 15.24 -21.15
N GLU A 148 7.61 15.46 -20.07
CA GLU A 148 8.01 15.05 -18.70
C GLU A 148 7.39 13.71 -18.24
N GLN A 149 6.50 13.11 -19.04
CA GLN A 149 5.76 11.90 -18.66
C GLN A 149 6.67 10.75 -18.26
N GLY A 150 7.78 10.55 -19.01
CA GLY A 150 8.76 9.49 -18.70
C GLY A 150 9.48 9.74 -17.37
N ALA A 151 9.93 10.97 -17.11
CA ALA A 151 10.60 11.33 -15.88
C ALA A 151 9.66 11.20 -14.65
N ASN A 152 8.41 11.65 -14.79
CA ASN A 152 7.43 11.56 -13.72
C ASN A 152 6.97 10.12 -13.45
N SER A 153 6.84 9.28 -14.49
CA SER A 153 6.57 7.85 -14.34
C SER A 153 7.72 7.12 -13.65
N SER A 154 8.97 7.46 -13.98
CA SER A 154 10.15 6.93 -13.30
C SER A 154 10.19 7.37 -11.83
N ALA A 155 9.89 8.64 -11.54
CA ALA A 155 9.81 9.16 -10.18
C ALA A 155 8.70 8.48 -9.36
N LEU A 156 7.55 8.14 -9.99
CA LEU A 156 6.48 7.38 -9.36
C LEU A 156 6.96 5.99 -8.93
N GLN A 157 7.65 5.26 -9.83
CA GLN A 157 8.15 3.91 -9.55
C GLN A 157 9.28 3.92 -8.51
N VAL A 158 10.22 4.85 -8.60
CA VAL A 158 11.29 4.99 -7.61
C VAL A 158 10.70 5.33 -6.23
N GLY A 159 9.74 6.26 -6.19
CA GLY A 159 9.02 6.59 -4.96
C GLY A 159 8.34 5.37 -4.35
N GLU A 160 7.62 4.60 -5.15
CA GLU A 160 6.97 3.36 -4.74
C GLU A 160 7.96 2.35 -4.13
N MET A 161 9.08 2.08 -4.83
CA MET A 161 10.12 1.17 -4.34
C MET A 161 10.67 1.61 -2.99
N VAL A 162 11.02 2.90 -2.87
CA VAL A 162 11.59 3.45 -1.64
C VAL A 162 10.61 3.33 -0.48
N PHE A 163 9.35 3.73 -0.68
CA PHE A 163 8.32 3.59 0.35
C PHE A 163 8.09 2.14 0.77
N SER A 164 8.04 1.22 -0.19
CA SER A 164 7.85 -0.22 0.09
C SER A 164 9.02 -0.80 0.90
N VAL A 165 10.25 -0.52 0.49
CA VAL A 165 11.45 -0.99 1.22
C VAL A 165 11.50 -0.40 2.63
N VAL A 166 11.21 0.90 2.78
CA VAL A 166 11.20 1.56 4.10
C VAL A 166 10.10 1.01 4.98
N ALA A 167 8.90 0.82 4.44
CA ALA A 167 7.76 0.29 5.19
C ALA A 167 8.03 -1.14 5.68
N VAL A 168 8.52 -2.03 4.79
CA VAL A 168 8.86 -3.41 5.14
C VAL A 168 10.00 -3.45 6.16
N ALA A 169 11.07 -2.66 5.96
CA ALA A 169 12.19 -2.62 6.89
C ALA A 169 11.81 -2.06 8.27
N ALA A 170 11.03 -0.97 8.30
CA ALA A 170 10.60 -0.34 9.54
C ALA A 170 9.64 -1.23 10.33
N THR A 171 8.67 -1.85 9.65
CA THR A 171 7.72 -2.77 10.30
C THR A 171 8.41 -4.05 10.76
N GLY A 172 9.36 -4.60 10.00
CA GLY A 172 10.17 -5.74 10.39
C GLY A 172 11.06 -5.46 11.60
N ALA A 173 11.71 -4.30 11.63
CA ALA A 173 12.52 -3.87 12.77
C ALA A 173 11.66 -3.67 14.03
N LEU A 174 10.48 -3.06 13.88
CA LEU A 174 9.54 -2.86 14.99
C LEU A 174 8.98 -4.21 15.50
N PHE A 175 8.61 -5.11 14.59
CA PHE A 175 8.19 -6.47 14.90
C PHE A 175 9.22 -7.20 15.77
N THR A 176 10.49 -7.17 15.34
CA THR A 176 11.59 -7.81 16.09
C THR A 176 11.83 -7.12 17.44
N ALA A 177 11.83 -5.79 17.48
CA ALA A 177 12.07 -5.03 18.71
C ALA A 177 10.99 -5.23 19.77
N LEU A 178 9.75 -5.52 19.35
CA LEU A 178 8.60 -5.76 20.22
C LEU A 178 8.30 -7.27 20.43
N GLY A 179 9.31 -8.11 20.30
CA GLY A 179 9.23 -9.53 20.63
C GLY A 179 8.35 -10.36 19.69
N GLY A 180 8.22 -9.96 18.42
CA GLY A 180 7.42 -10.70 17.44
C GLY A 180 5.93 -10.36 17.46
N ALA A 181 5.56 -9.20 17.93
CA ALA A 181 4.16 -8.78 18.03
C ALA A 181 3.58 -8.41 16.66
N TYR A 182 2.85 -9.31 16.02
CA TYR A 182 2.27 -9.14 14.68
C TYR A 182 1.39 -7.90 14.55
N TRP A 183 0.59 -7.59 15.58
CA TRP A 183 -0.31 -6.43 15.56
C TRP A 183 0.42 -5.10 15.28
N THR A 184 1.71 -5.00 15.60
CA THR A 184 2.51 -3.78 15.38
C THR A 184 2.68 -3.47 13.89
N VAL A 185 2.88 -4.50 13.07
CA VAL A 185 2.99 -4.38 11.61
C VAL A 185 1.67 -3.88 11.03
N PHE A 186 0.55 -4.48 11.44
CA PHE A 186 -0.78 -4.08 11.00
C PHE A 186 -1.13 -2.66 11.43
N ALA A 187 -0.76 -2.25 12.65
CA ALA A 187 -1.01 -0.90 13.15
C ALA A 187 -0.26 0.15 12.33
N VAL A 188 1.03 -0.07 12.06
CA VAL A 188 1.83 0.85 11.22
C VAL A 188 1.31 0.89 9.80
N ALA A 189 1.05 -0.27 9.19
CA ALA A 189 0.54 -0.34 7.83
C ALA A 189 -0.85 0.33 7.70
N CYS A 190 -1.73 0.14 8.68
CA CYS A 190 -3.02 0.82 8.74
C CYS A 190 -2.85 2.34 8.84
N ALA A 191 -1.93 2.82 9.68
CA ALA A 191 -1.62 4.24 9.80
C ALA A 191 -1.12 4.82 8.46
N LEU A 192 -0.24 4.12 7.74
CA LEU A 192 0.22 4.52 6.41
C LEU A 192 -0.95 4.61 5.41
N ALA A 193 -1.85 3.61 5.40
CA ALA A 193 -3.02 3.60 4.53
C ALA A 193 -4.00 4.74 4.87
N LEU A 194 -4.21 5.05 6.15
CA LEU A 194 -5.05 6.17 6.61
C LEU A 194 -4.44 7.54 6.22
N ILE A 195 -3.12 7.69 6.33
CA ILE A 195 -2.42 8.88 5.80
C ILE A 195 -2.61 8.95 4.27
N GLY A 196 -2.63 7.80 3.59
CA GLY A 196 -2.94 7.70 2.17
C GLY A 196 -4.30 8.30 1.81
N LEU A 197 -5.33 8.16 2.65
CA LEU A 197 -6.64 8.79 2.42
C LEU A 197 -6.54 10.33 2.34
N GLN A 198 -5.67 10.94 3.14
CA GLN A 198 -5.44 12.39 3.07
C GLN A 198 -4.70 12.78 1.78
N ALA A 199 -3.76 11.93 1.32
CA ALA A 199 -3.09 12.13 0.05
C ALA A 199 -4.06 11.95 -1.13
N ALA A 200 -5.00 11.00 -1.06
CA ALA A 200 -6.04 10.80 -2.06
C ALA A 200 -6.92 12.04 -2.26
N ALA A 201 -7.21 12.78 -1.17
CA ALA A 201 -7.93 14.05 -1.23
C ALA A 201 -7.19 15.16 -2.01
N ARG A 202 -5.88 15.08 -2.07
CA ARG A 202 -4.99 16.07 -2.70
C ARG A 202 -4.51 15.65 -4.09
N ALA A 203 -4.60 14.38 -4.41
CA ALA A 203 -4.14 13.82 -5.68
C ALA A 203 -4.99 14.29 -6.87
N TYR A 204 -6.28 14.58 -6.63
CA TYR A 204 -7.18 15.07 -7.65
C TYR A 204 -7.26 16.60 -7.59
N PRO A 205 -6.98 17.33 -8.70
CA PRO A 205 -7.23 18.77 -8.75
C PRO A 205 -8.73 19.05 -8.57
N ALA A 206 -9.04 20.09 -7.83
CA ALA A 206 -10.41 20.54 -7.60
C ALA A 206 -11.01 21.12 -8.89
#